data_28aa7f0fcf8ce28a06a2583608e32c8b
#
_entry.id   28aa7f0fcf8ce28a06a2583608e32c8b
#
_cell.length_a   1.000
_cell.length_b   1.000
_cell.length_c   1.000
_cell.angle_alpha   90.00
_cell.angle_beta   90.00
_cell.angle_gamma   90.00
#
_symmetry.space_group_name_H-M   'P 1'
#
loop_
_entity.id
_entity.type
_entity.pdbx_description
1 polymer ?
#
loop_
_entity_poly.entity_id
_entity_poly.type
_entity_poly.pdbx_seq_one_letter_code
_entity_poly.pdbx_strand_id
1 'polypeptide(L)'
;QVSPGSRVLVSGNGPLNLQVAAEMVKSGVKVVGLAEVADIQWWSRLRIGASLLVTVPSLALRGLWYRMALARAHVPMMSRTSVIAVEGRGHAERAIVARLDNKGKVIAGTERTFDVDVLCVGFGFMPSNEIARSLGCSHQYDATRGYLVADLTISGRTTVEGVWAVGDSAGVGGAQLAMAAGVLAAADVIETTGRILTDAVTAECSRATSALRRHARFQKYLWSMYEAPVLTLQLALQDTLVCRCETVTLRDLEIGIDSELHTAGALKRVTRAGMGKCQGRYCSPIMASLAATQSGLPIDEFSGFAPQPLVKPTEISTIATPQPPNERHCSRS
;
A
#
# COMPACT_ATOMS: atom_id res chain seq x y z
N GLN A 1 2.32 24.40 5.21
CA GLN A 1 1.46 23.22 5.40
C GLN A 1 0.06 23.71 5.76
N VAL A 2 -0.95 23.09 5.19
CA VAL A 2 -2.35 23.40 5.47
C VAL A 2 -2.90 22.36 6.44
N SER A 3 -3.59 22.80 7.50
CA SER A 3 -4.29 21.89 8.42
C SER A 3 -5.46 21.25 7.67
N PRO A 4 -5.64 19.92 7.78
CA PRO A 4 -6.77 19.26 7.12
C PRO A 4 -8.13 19.64 7.73
N GLY A 5 -8.16 20.03 9.00
CA GLY A 5 -9.34 20.41 9.76
C GLY A 5 -9.04 20.55 11.24
N SER A 6 -10.07 20.71 12.06
CA SER A 6 -9.98 20.94 13.50
C SER A 6 -10.15 19.66 14.34
N ARG A 7 -11.05 18.76 13.89
CA ARG A 7 -11.38 17.49 14.59
C ARG A 7 -11.23 16.33 13.61
N VAL A 8 -10.16 15.57 13.78
CA VAL A 8 -9.76 14.51 12.84
C VAL A 8 -9.93 13.14 13.48
N LEU A 9 -10.65 12.23 12.82
CA LEU A 9 -10.58 10.80 13.09
C LEU A 9 -9.59 10.16 12.11
N VAL A 10 -8.68 9.34 12.62
CA VAL A 10 -7.78 8.52 11.79
C VAL A 10 -8.29 7.08 11.82
N SER A 11 -8.47 6.45 10.66
CA SER A 11 -8.93 5.05 10.56
C SER A 11 -8.16 4.30 9.49
N GLY A 12 -7.85 3.04 9.74
CA GLY A 12 -7.19 2.19 8.76
C GLY A 12 -6.43 1.02 9.34
N ASN A 13 -5.36 0.62 8.67
CA ASN A 13 -4.47 -0.44 9.14
C ASN A 13 -3.00 -0.09 8.85
N GLY A 14 -2.16 -0.12 9.88
CA GLY A 14 -0.73 -0.02 9.71
C GLY A 14 -0.02 1.11 10.48
N PRO A 15 1.31 1.03 10.58
CA PRO A 15 2.11 1.90 11.44
C PRO A 15 2.08 3.39 11.04
N LEU A 16 1.78 3.70 9.77
CA LEU A 16 1.71 5.08 9.30
C LEU A 16 0.58 5.85 9.97
N ASN A 17 -0.57 5.22 10.22
CA ASN A 17 -1.71 5.87 10.88
C ASN A 17 -1.33 6.37 12.27
N LEU A 18 -0.54 5.59 13.02
CA LEU A 18 -0.01 5.98 14.32
C LEU A 18 0.91 7.21 14.21
N GLN A 19 1.80 7.23 13.22
CA GLN A 19 2.68 8.37 12.96
C GLN A 19 1.88 9.62 12.58
N VAL A 20 0.96 9.50 11.62
CA VAL A 20 0.13 10.62 11.15
C VAL A 20 -0.69 11.21 12.28
N ALA A 21 -1.34 10.38 13.10
CA ALA A 21 -2.10 10.84 14.26
C ALA A 21 -1.21 11.59 15.26
N ALA A 22 0.00 11.08 15.55
CA ALA A 22 0.93 11.73 16.48
C ALA A 22 1.47 13.06 15.94
N GLU A 23 1.80 13.15 14.66
CA GLU A 23 2.25 14.41 14.03
C GLU A 23 1.13 15.45 13.97
N MET A 24 -0.14 15.04 13.75
CA MET A 24 -1.30 15.93 13.83
C MET A 24 -1.46 16.50 15.23
N VAL A 25 -1.40 15.64 16.27
CA VAL A 25 -1.46 16.10 17.67
C VAL A 25 -0.34 17.10 17.96
N LYS A 26 0.89 16.82 17.53
CA LYS A 26 2.03 17.71 17.70
C LYS A 26 1.83 19.07 17.00
N SER A 27 1.11 19.06 15.88
CA SER A 27 0.79 20.28 15.13
C SER A 27 -0.45 21.04 15.67
N GLY A 28 -1.00 20.61 16.79
CA GLY A 28 -2.14 21.26 17.46
C GLY A 28 -3.52 20.86 16.90
N VAL A 29 -3.59 19.86 16.00
CA VAL A 29 -4.86 19.33 15.48
C VAL A 29 -5.47 18.39 16.52
N LYS A 30 -6.77 18.55 16.78
CA LYS A 30 -7.50 17.65 17.69
C LYS A 30 -7.79 16.32 17.00
N VAL A 31 -6.99 15.30 17.29
CA VAL A 31 -7.29 13.92 16.88
C VAL A 31 -8.30 13.34 17.86
N VAL A 32 -9.53 13.03 17.39
CA VAL A 32 -10.62 12.52 18.22
C VAL A 32 -10.56 11.02 18.45
N GLY A 33 -9.78 10.29 17.63
CA GLY A 33 -9.56 8.87 17.77
C GLY A 33 -8.66 8.30 16.70
N LEU A 34 -8.06 7.13 16.98
CA LEU A 34 -7.35 6.28 16.06
C LEU A 34 -8.03 4.91 16.05
N ALA A 35 -8.72 4.57 14.94
CA ALA A 35 -9.35 3.28 14.72
C ALA A 35 -8.44 2.40 13.87
N GLU A 36 -7.92 1.32 14.45
CA GLU A 36 -6.97 0.40 13.83
C GLU A 36 -7.61 -0.97 13.64
N VAL A 37 -7.57 -1.50 12.42
CA VAL A 37 -8.14 -2.82 12.11
C VAL A 37 -7.36 -3.95 12.77
N ALA A 38 -6.04 -3.82 12.86
CA ALA A 38 -5.21 -4.78 13.58
C ALA A 38 -5.50 -4.78 15.09
N ASP A 39 -5.22 -5.91 15.70
CA ASP A 39 -5.19 -5.99 17.16
C ASP A 39 -3.85 -5.48 17.68
N ILE A 40 -3.80 -4.18 17.97
CA ILE A 40 -2.62 -3.51 18.49
C ILE A 40 -2.51 -3.55 20.02
N GLN A 41 -3.25 -4.44 20.68
CA GLN A 41 -3.13 -4.60 22.13
C GLN A 41 -1.72 -5.07 22.50
N TRP A 42 -1.03 -4.25 23.28
CA TRP A 42 0.37 -4.45 23.67
C TRP A 42 0.64 -5.83 24.30
N TRP A 43 -0.25 -6.29 25.13
CA TRP A 43 -0.07 -7.51 25.91
C TRP A 43 -0.01 -8.79 25.06
N SER A 44 -0.77 -8.86 23.97
CA SER A 44 -0.75 -10.02 23.06
C SER A 44 0.49 -10.05 22.16
N ARG A 45 1.24 -8.95 22.07
CA ARG A 45 2.32 -8.75 21.08
C ARG A 45 3.69 -8.41 21.71
N LEU A 46 3.89 -8.66 23.00
CA LEU A 46 5.15 -8.35 23.71
C LEU A 46 6.41 -8.94 23.04
N ARG A 47 6.32 -10.18 22.57
CA ARG A 47 7.45 -10.86 21.88
C ARG A 47 7.81 -10.15 20.58
N ILE A 48 6.83 -9.69 19.82
CA ILE A 48 7.04 -8.93 18.58
C ILE A 48 7.66 -7.56 18.91
N GLY A 49 7.15 -6.87 19.92
CA GLY A 49 7.71 -5.60 20.41
C GLY A 49 9.18 -5.72 20.82
N ALA A 50 9.55 -6.77 21.54
CA ALA A 50 10.93 -7.06 21.90
C ALA A 50 11.78 -7.32 20.64
N SER A 51 11.28 -8.09 19.67
CA SER A 51 11.97 -8.34 18.41
C SER A 51 12.22 -7.08 17.58
N LEU A 52 11.26 -6.15 17.56
CA LEU A 52 11.42 -4.84 16.93
C LEU A 52 12.51 -4.01 17.59
N LEU A 53 12.54 -3.97 18.94
CA LEU A 53 13.56 -3.26 19.71
C LEU A 53 14.97 -3.82 19.47
N VAL A 54 15.12 -5.13 19.39
CA VAL A 54 16.42 -5.77 19.13
C VAL A 54 16.87 -5.55 17.68
N THR A 55 15.93 -5.52 16.71
CA THR A 55 16.28 -5.44 15.29
C THR A 55 16.65 -4.03 14.86
N VAL A 56 15.82 -3.03 15.15
CA VAL A 56 16.07 -1.60 14.85
C VAL A 56 15.53 -0.73 15.99
N PRO A 57 16.32 -0.55 17.07
CA PRO A 57 15.91 0.16 18.29
C PRO A 57 15.35 1.56 18.01
N SER A 58 16.00 2.31 17.12
CA SER A 58 15.61 3.69 16.81
C SER A 58 14.19 3.80 16.23
N LEU A 59 13.80 2.88 15.36
CA LEU A 59 12.45 2.84 14.79
C LEU A 59 11.41 2.36 15.81
N ALA A 60 11.77 1.35 16.61
CA ALA A 60 10.89 0.83 17.66
C ALA A 60 10.61 1.89 18.75
N LEU A 61 11.66 2.62 19.21
CA LEU A 61 11.52 3.72 20.16
C LEU A 61 10.70 4.88 19.58
N ARG A 62 10.82 5.17 18.28
CA ARG A 62 9.99 6.17 17.60
C ARG A 62 8.52 5.77 17.61
N GLY A 63 8.21 4.50 17.33
CA GLY A 63 6.84 3.99 17.46
C GLY A 63 6.28 4.09 18.87
N LEU A 64 7.09 3.80 19.89
CA LEU A 64 6.71 3.99 21.29
C LEU A 64 6.46 5.46 21.61
N TRP A 65 7.31 6.36 21.12
CA TRP A 65 7.12 7.80 21.29
C TRP A 65 5.80 8.29 20.69
N TYR A 66 5.42 7.83 19.48
CA TYR A 66 4.13 8.16 18.87
C TYR A 66 2.96 7.71 19.76
N ARG A 67 3.02 6.47 20.28
CA ARG A 67 1.98 5.98 21.21
C ARG A 67 1.89 6.83 22.48
N MET A 68 3.03 7.21 23.05
CA MET A 68 3.04 8.07 24.25
C MET A 68 2.50 9.48 23.94
N ALA A 69 2.78 10.04 22.76
CA ALA A 69 2.24 11.32 22.34
C ALA A 69 0.71 11.29 22.28
N LEU A 70 0.13 10.24 21.66
CA LEU A 70 -1.32 10.06 21.60
C LEU A 70 -1.93 9.84 23.01
N ALA A 71 -1.28 9.04 23.85
CA ALA A 71 -1.74 8.80 25.23
C ALA A 71 -1.76 10.09 26.06
N ARG A 72 -0.71 10.93 25.96
CA ARG A 72 -0.67 12.24 26.64
C ARG A 72 -1.76 13.20 26.16
N ALA A 73 -2.10 13.11 24.86
CA ALA A 73 -3.19 13.89 24.28
C ALA A 73 -4.59 13.26 24.51
N HIS A 74 -4.68 12.18 25.28
CA HIS A 74 -5.92 11.44 25.58
C HIS A 74 -6.66 10.96 24.32
N VAL A 75 -5.92 10.66 23.23
CA VAL A 75 -6.49 10.14 22.00
C VAL A 75 -6.85 8.66 22.19
N PRO A 76 -8.12 8.26 22.07
CA PRO A 76 -8.50 6.86 22.17
C PRO A 76 -7.96 6.06 20.99
N MET A 77 -7.16 5.04 21.28
CA MET A 77 -6.67 4.07 20.30
C MET A 77 -7.54 2.81 20.36
N MET A 78 -8.27 2.54 19.29
CA MET A 78 -9.27 1.47 19.22
C MET A 78 -8.74 0.35 18.31
N SER A 79 -8.48 -0.83 18.91
CA SER A 79 -8.08 -2.05 18.18
C SER A 79 -9.27 -2.75 17.56
N ARG A 80 -9.03 -3.50 16.48
CA ARG A 80 -10.05 -4.25 15.73
C ARG A 80 -11.25 -3.37 15.36
N THR A 81 -10.99 -2.13 15.00
CA THR A 81 -12.02 -1.12 14.78
C THR A 81 -11.78 -0.42 13.45
N SER A 82 -12.84 -0.18 12.70
CA SER A 82 -12.80 0.60 11.46
C SER A 82 -13.96 1.58 11.41
N VAL A 83 -13.80 2.63 10.61
CA VAL A 83 -14.93 3.48 10.20
C VAL A 83 -15.86 2.66 9.31
N ILE A 84 -17.15 2.73 9.58
CA ILE A 84 -18.21 2.02 8.83
C ILE A 84 -19.17 2.97 8.13
N ALA A 85 -19.30 4.20 8.62
CA ALA A 85 -20.11 5.23 7.99
C ALA A 85 -19.58 6.63 8.30
N VAL A 86 -19.85 7.55 7.42
CA VAL A 86 -19.63 8.99 7.61
C VAL A 86 -20.89 9.72 7.24
N GLU A 87 -21.33 10.62 8.11
CA GLU A 87 -22.53 11.42 7.94
C GLU A 87 -22.18 12.90 7.87
N GLY A 88 -23.00 13.67 7.12
CA GLY A 88 -22.87 15.12 7.02
C GLY A 88 -23.56 15.68 5.79
N ARG A 89 -23.68 17.01 5.72
CA ARG A 89 -24.31 17.74 4.62
C ARG A 89 -23.26 18.49 3.80
N GLY A 90 -22.72 17.81 2.77
CA GLY A 90 -21.68 18.37 1.89
C GLY A 90 -20.27 18.33 2.47
N HIS A 91 -20.09 18.01 3.75
CA HIS A 91 -18.82 17.76 4.43
C HIS A 91 -19.02 16.73 5.55
N ALA A 92 -17.94 16.16 6.06
CA ALA A 92 -18.02 15.22 7.17
C ALA A 92 -18.40 15.97 8.46
N GLU A 93 -19.41 15.48 9.17
CA GLU A 93 -19.84 16.01 10.46
C GLU A 93 -19.71 14.96 11.57
N ARG A 94 -19.98 13.70 11.24
CA ARG A 94 -19.87 12.56 12.16
C ARG A 94 -19.26 11.36 11.46
N ALA A 95 -18.40 10.63 12.17
CA ALA A 95 -17.88 9.35 11.75
C ALA A 95 -18.34 8.26 12.73
N ILE A 96 -18.85 7.16 12.19
CA ILE A 96 -19.29 6.01 12.96
C ILE A 96 -18.23 4.92 12.78
N VAL A 97 -17.70 4.42 13.88
CA VAL A 97 -16.76 3.30 13.91
C VAL A 97 -17.40 2.10 14.60
N ALA A 98 -16.99 0.89 14.21
CA ALA A 98 -17.42 -0.33 14.88
C ALA A 98 -16.26 -1.32 15.00
N ARG A 99 -16.36 -2.24 15.95
CA ARG A 99 -15.43 -3.36 16.06
C ARG A 99 -15.67 -4.37 14.95
N LEU A 100 -14.58 -4.99 14.51
CA LEU A 100 -14.59 -6.03 13.49
C LEU A 100 -14.23 -7.39 14.10
N ASP A 101 -14.82 -8.44 13.56
CA ASP A 101 -14.43 -9.82 13.86
C ASP A 101 -13.14 -10.22 13.10
N ASN A 102 -12.70 -11.46 13.27
CA ASN A 102 -11.48 -11.97 12.62
C ASN A 102 -11.61 -12.09 11.08
N LYS A 103 -12.81 -11.94 10.53
CA LYS A 103 -13.09 -11.96 9.08
C LYS A 103 -13.30 -10.54 8.51
N GLY A 104 -13.21 -9.52 9.34
CA GLY A 104 -13.43 -8.12 8.96
C GLY A 104 -14.91 -7.71 8.91
N LYS A 105 -15.82 -8.51 9.47
CA LYS A 105 -17.25 -8.17 9.55
C LYS A 105 -17.53 -7.34 10.80
N VAL A 106 -18.48 -6.44 10.69
CA VAL A 106 -18.92 -5.58 11.81
C VAL A 106 -19.57 -6.43 12.91
N ILE A 107 -19.15 -6.19 14.16
CA ILE A 107 -19.79 -6.73 15.35
C ILE A 107 -20.87 -5.75 15.77
N ALA A 108 -22.14 -6.13 15.60
CA ALA A 108 -23.29 -5.29 15.92
C ALA A 108 -23.32 -4.90 17.42
N GLY A 109 -23.77 -3.69 17.72
CA GLY A 109 -23.83 -3.14 19.09
C GLY A 109 -22.49 -2.60 19.60
N THR A 110 -21.47 -2.49 18.73
CA THR A 110 -20.15 -1.91 19.09
C THR A 110 -19.91 -0.55 18.46
N GLU A 111 -20.93 0.01 17.83
CA GLU A 111 -20.87 1.28 17.13
C GLU A 111 -20.58 2.43 18.08
N ARG A 112 -19.71 3.33 17.67
CA ARG A 112 -19.37 4.55 18.37
C ARG A 112 -19.32 5.71 17.40
N THR A 113 -19.91 6.82 17.77
CA THR A 113 -19.97 8.03 16.94
C THR A 113 -18.97 9.07 17.45
N PHE A 114 -18.26 9.70 16.52
CA PHE A 114 -17.33 10.79 16.76
C PHE A 114 -17.74 12.00 15.91
N ASP A 115 -17.83 13.19 16.54
CA ASP A 115 -17.96 14.44 15.82
C ASP A 115 -16.63 14.77 15.15
N VAL A 116 -16.64 14.93 13.83
CA VAL A 116 -15.46 15.17 13.00
C VAL A 116 -15.74 16.23 11.96
N ASP A 117 -14.71 16.92 11.51
CA ASP A 117 -14.73 17.70 10.28
C ASP A 117 -13.84 17.10 9.20
N VAL A 118 -12.98 16.13 9.59
CA VAL A 118 -12.13 15.38 8.67
C VAL A 118 -12.00 13.92 9.09
N LEU A 119 -12.05 13.03 8.10
CA LEU A 119 -11.67 11.63 8.24
C LEU A 119 -10.38 11.38 7.45
N CYS A 120 -9.32 10.93 8.13
CA CYS A 120 -8.11 10.42 7.50
C CYS A 120 -8.15 8.90 7.42
N VAL A 121 -8.07 8.37 6.20
CA VAL A 121 -8.18 6.92 5.94
C VAL A 121 -6.86 6.40 5.37
N GLY A 122 -6.29 5.35 6.00
CA GLY A 122 -5.04 4.73 5.55
C GLY A 122 -5.02 3.23 5.78
N PHE A 123 -5.32 2.44 4.74
CA PHE A 123 -5.31 0.97 4.78
C PHE A 123 -4.03 0.35 4.19
N GLY A 124 -2.94 1.12 4.13
CA GLY A 124 -1.65 0.69 3.60
C GLY A 124 -1.34 1.26 2.22
N PHE A 125 -0.34 0.68 1.59
CA PHE A 125 0.18 1.10 0.28
C PHE A 125 0.16 -0.05 -0.69
N MET A 126 0.05 0.27 -1.96
CA MET A 126 0.22 -0.67 -3.05
C MET A 126 1.50 -0.35 -3.83
N PRO A 127 2.28 -1.36 -4.23
CA PRO A 127 3.44 -1.16 -5.08
C PRO A 127 3.05 -0.52 -6.42
N SER A 128 3.87 0.43 -6.89
CA SER A 128 3.73 1.00 -8.24
C SER A 128 4.53 0.16 -9.22
N ASN A 129 4.05 -1.04 -9.52
CA ASN A 129 4.75 -2.07 -10.30
C ASN A 129 4.32 -2.14 -11.77
N GLU A 130 3.52 -1.19 -12.25
CA GLU A 130 2.93 -1.22 -13.60
C GLU A 130 4.00 -1.27 -14.70
N ILE A 131 5.14 -0.57 -14.52
CA ILE A 131 6.23 -0.57 -15.49
C ILE A 131 6.88 -1.95 -15.55
N ALA A 132 7.24 -2.53 -14.40
CA ALA A 132 7.84 -3.87 -14.36
C ALA A 132 6.90 -4.93 -14.95
N ARG A 133 5.61 -4.86 -14.64
CA ARG A 133 4.60 -5.76 -15.23
C ARG A 133 4.42 -5.55 -16.73
N SER A 134 4.44 -4.32 -17.22
CA SER A 134 4.35 -4.05 -18.68
C SER A 134 5.58 -4.51 -19.45
N LEU A 135 6.72 -4.64 -18.79
CA LEU A 135 7.94 -5.22 -19.34
C LEU A 135 7.98 -6.76 -19.23
N GLY A 136 6.96 -7.39 -18.67
CA GLY A 136 6.88 -8.85 -18.53
C GLY A 136 7.66 -9.41 -17.34
N CYS A 137 8.05 -8.59 -16.38
CA CYS A 137 8.69 -9.08 -15.14
C CYS A 137 7.69 -9.90 -14.32
N SER A 138 8.10 -11.08 -13.83
CA SER A 138 7.26 -11.94 -12.99
C SER A 138 6.98 -11.32 -11.63
N HIS A 139 5.77 -11.59 -11.12
CA HIS A 139 5.31 -11.12 -9.80
C HIS A 139 4.63 -12.25 -9.05
N GLN A 140 4.72 -12.22 -7.73
CA GLN A 140 3.99 -13.12 -6.84
C GLN A 140 2.96 -12.34 -6.05
N TYR A 141 1.80 -12.97 -5.78
CA TYR A 141 0.77 -12.37 -4.94
C TYR A 141 1.09 -12.63 -3.46
N ASP A 142 1.30 -11.55 -2.70
CA ASP A 142 1.42 -11.60 -1.25
C ASP A 142 0.02 -11.50 -0.63
N ALA A 143 -0.54 -12.65 -0.24
CA ALA A 143 -1.89 -12.72 0.34
C ALA A 143 -2.01 -12.00 1.70
N THR A 144 -0.89 -11.81 2.42
CA THR A 144 -0.91 -11.11 3.72
C THR A 144 -1.03 -9.61 3.55
N ARG A 145 -0.60 -9.10 2.42
CA ARG A 145 -0.59 -7.67 2.08
C ARG A 145 -1.64 -7.29 1.02
N GLY A 146 -2.15 -8.29 0.29
CA GLY A 146 -3.19 -8.09 -0.73
C GLY A 146 -2.69 -7.44 -2.02
N TYR A 147 -1.40 -7.60 -2.39
CA TYR A 147 -0.84 -7.04 -3.61
C TYR A 147 0.27 -7.90 -4.24
N LEU A 148 0.63 -7.57 -5.48
CA LEU A 148 1.71 -8.22 -6.21
C LEU A 148 3.09 -7.65 -5.81
N VAL A 149 4.05 -8.54 -5.58
CA VAL A 149 5.47 -8.24 -5.31
C VAL A 149 6.31 -8.78 -6.45
N ALA A 150 7.26 -8.01 -6.96
CA ALA A 150 8.13 -8.44 -8.04
C ALA A 150 9.09 -9.57 -7.58
N ASP A 151 9.32 -10.56 -8.45
CA ASP A 151 10.33 -11.59 -8.26
C ASP A 151 11.72 -11.00 -8.51
N LEU A 152 12.51 -10.90 -7.44
CA LEU A 152 13.78 -10.19 -7.46
C LEU A 152 14.91 -11.00 -6.86
N THR A 153 16.12 -10.82 -7.40
CA THR A 153 17.34 -11.15 -6.70
C THR A 153 17.62 -10.18 -5.56
N ILE A 154 18.62 -10.45 -4.71
CA ILE A 154 19.02 -9.54 -3.64
C ILE A 154 19.51 -8.18 -4.15
N SER A 155 20.04 -8.14 -5.38
CA SER A 155 20.46 -6.92 -6.08
C SER A 155 19.33 -6.22 -6.84
N GLY A 156 18.10 -6.71 -6.73
CA GLY A 156 16.95 -6.09 -7.39
C GLY A 156 16.79 -6.44 -8.86
N ARG A 157 17.54 -7.40 -9.43
CA ARG A 157 17.29 -7.89 -10.79
C ARG A 157 15.94 -8.54 -10.86
N THR A 158 15.20 -8.23 -11.90
CA THR A 158 13.93 -8.88 -12.23
C THR A 158 14.18 -10.15 -13.07
N THR A 159 13.11 -10.83 -13.46
CA THR A 159 13.17 -11.97 -14.39
C THR A 159 13.45 -11.55 -15.83
N VAL A 160 13.41 -10.26 -16.14
CA VAL A 160 13.72 -9.71 -17.47
C VAL A 160 15.11 -9.12 -17.45
N GLU A 161 15.96 -9.55 -18.39
CA GLU A 161 17.34 -9.07 -18.52
C GLU A 161 17.39 -7.55 -18.75
N GLY A 162 18.34 -6.88 -18.07
CA GLY A 162 18.50 -5.43 -18.16
C GLY A 162 17.47 -4.61 -17.36
N VAL A 163 16.62 -5.27 -16.57
CA VAL A 163 15.61 -4.62 -15.75
C VAL A 163 15.84 -4.88 -14.26
N TRP A 164 15.92 -3.82 -13.49
CA TRP A 164 15.98 -3.85 -12.02
C TRP A 164 14.78 -3.13 -11.43
N ALA A 165 14.26 -3.63 -10.32
CA ALA A 165 13.22 -2.97 -9.54
C ALA A 165 13.66 -2.82 -8.08
N VAL A 166 13.52 -1.61 -7.54
CA VAL A 166 13.91 -1.29 -6.16
C VAL A 166 12.89 -0.36 -5.51
N GLY A 167 12.88 -0.33 -4.18
CA GLY A 167 11.93 0.51 -3.43
C GLY A 167 10.49 0.03 -3.57
N ASP A 168 9.55 0.97 -3.51
CA ASP A 168 8.11 0.65 -3.48
C ASP A 168 7.56 0.05 -4.79
N SER A 169 8.29 0.16 -5.91
CA SER A 169 7.94 -0.55 -7.15
C SER A 169 8.21 -2.05 -7.07
N ALA A 170 9.16 -2.45 -6.24
CA ALA A 170 9.51 -3.85 -5.97
C ALA A 170 8.58 -4.49 -4.92
N GLY A 171 8.13 -3.69 -3.97
CA GLY A 171 7.30 -4.07 -2.83
C GLY A 171 7.51 -3.08 -1.68
N VAL A 172 6.44 -2.79 -0.93
CA VAL A 172 6.49 -1.76 0.11
C VAL A 172 7.31 -2.23 1.31
N GLY A 173 8.49 -1.66 1.49
CA GLY A 173 9.44 -2.03 2.56
C GLY A 173 9.96 -0.86 3.40
N GLY A 174 9.62 0.37 3.03
CA GLY A 174 10.05 1.59 3.68
C GLY A 174 11.43 2.10 3.22
N ALA A 175 11.71 3.38 3.50
CA ALA A 175 12.81 4.14 2.93
C ALA A 175 14.20 3.49 3.16
N GLN A 176 14.47 2.97 4.36
CA GLN A 176 15.78 2.39 4.67
C GLN A 176 16.07 1.12 3.87
N LEU A 177 15.05 0.30 3.65
CA LEU A 177 15.16 -0.89 2.81
C LEU A 177 15.33 -0.50 1.35
N ALA A 178 14.57 0.49 0.87
CA ALA A 178 14.65 1.02 -0.49
C ALA A 178 16.06 1.61 -0.79
N MET A 179 16.63 2.37 0.14
CA MET A 179 17.99 2.92 0.00
C MET A 179 19.04 1.82 -0.10
N ALA A 180 18.97 0.82 0.77
CA ALA A 180 19.92 -0.31 0.75
C ALA A 180 19.79 -1.12 -0.55
N ALA A 181 18.57 -1.39 -1.01
CA ALA A 181 18.31 -2.07 -2.28
C ALA A 181 18.85 -1.25 -3.48
N GLY A 182 18.69 0.07 -3.46
CA GLY A 182 19.20 0.97 -4.50
C GLY A 182 20.72 0.90 -4.65
N VAL A 183 21.46 0.85 -3.53
CA VAL A 183 22.94 0.70 -3.55
C VAL A 183 23.33 -0.63 -4.20
N LEU A 184 22.67 -1.72 -3.82
CA LEU A 184 22.97 -3.04 -4.38
C LEU A 184 22.63 -3.14 -5.87
N ALA A 185 21.51 -2.57 -6.29
CA ALA A 185 21.11 -2.54 -7.69
C ALA A 185 22.10 -1.71 -8.53
N ALA A 186 22.51 -0.54 -8.05
CA ALA A 186 23.50 0.29 -8.76
C ALA A 186 24.84 -0.42 -8.94
N ALA A 187 25.32 -1.11 -7.92
CA ALA A 187 26.56 -1.90 -8.01
C ALA A 187 26.42 -3.03 -9.03
N ASP A 188 25.32 -3.74 -9.00
CA ASP A 188 25.02 -4.83 -9.91
C ASP A 188 24.91 -4.36 -11.38
N VAL A 189 24.32 -3.19 -11.63
CA VAL A 189 24.29 -2.54 -12.95
C VAL A 189 25.71 -2.21 -13.44
N ILE A 190 26.58 -1.69 -12.57
CA ILE A 190 27.97 -1.40 -12.91
C ILE A 190 28.71 -2.67 -13.34
N GLU A 191 28.58 -3.76 -12.59
CA GLU A 191 29.19 -5.05 -12.91
C GLU A 191 28.69 -5.62 -14.24
N THR A 192 27.40 -5.52 -14.51
CA THR A 192 26.83 -5.98 -15.81
C THR A 192 27.34 -5.20 -17.00
N THR A 193 27.83 -3.97 -16.82
CA THR A 193 28.49 -3.20 -17.89
C THR A 193 29.98 -3.56 -18.06
N GLY A 194 30.49 -4.58 -17.36
CA GLY A 194 31.88 -5.02 -17.42
C GLY A 194 32.86 -4.13 -16.65
N ARG A 195 32.35 -3.24 -15.80
CA ARG A 195 33.18 -2.36 -14.96
C ARG A 195 33.43 -3.02 -13.60
N ILE A 196 34.64 -2.81 -13.08
CA ILE A 196 35.04 -3.32 -11.77
C ILE A 196 34.64 -2.30 -10.68
N LEU A 197 34.05 -2.82 -9.60
CA LEU A 197 33.72 -2.00 -8.42
C LEU A 197 34.99 -1.61 -7.69
N THR A 198 35.07 -0.37 -7.21
CA THR A 198 36.14 0.06 -6.31
C THR A 198 35.95 -0.54 -4.92
N ASP A 199 37.02 -0.61 -4.13
CA ASP A 199 36.97 -1.11 -2.74
C ASP A 199 35.94 -0.34 -1.89
N ALA A 200 35.83 0.98 -2.11
CA ALA A 200 34.86 1.82 -1.41
C ALA A 200 33.42 1.40 -1.73
N VAL A 201 33.09 1.13 -2.99
CA VAL A 201 31.75 0.66 -3.42
C VAL A 201 31.48 -0.73 -2.88
N THR A 202 32.47 -1.64 -2.91
CA THR A 202 32.34 -2.98 -2.36
C THR A 202 32.07 -2.95 -0.86
N ALA A 203 32.77 -2.08 -0.11
CA ALA A 203 32.49 -1.87 1.31
C ALA A 203 31.08 -1.31 1.56
N GLU A 204 30.58 -0.41 0.69
CA GLU A 204 29.21 0.12 0.77
C GLU A 204 28.18 -0.96 0.49
N CYS A 205 28.41 -1.84 -0.49
CA CYS A 205 27.53 -2.98 -0.78
C CYS A 205 27.44 -3.94 0.41
N SER A 206 28.53 -4.18 1.13
CA SER A 206 28.54 -5.00 2.34
C SER A 206 27.68 -4.38 3.46
N ARG A 207 27.80 -3.06 3.65
CA ARG A 207 26.95 -2.30 4.59
C ARG A 207 25.49 -2.32 4.17
N ALA A 208 25.19 -2.10 2.88
CA ALA A 208 23.85 -2.13 2.33
C ALA A 208 23.21 -3.51 2.48
N THR A 209 23.95 -4.60 2.22
CA THR A 209 23.45 -5.97 2.41
C THR A 209 23.06 -6.22 3.87
N SER A 210 23.88 -5.79 4.81
CA SER A 210 23.60 -5.91 6.24
C SER A 210 22.39 -5.08 6.66
N ALA A 211 22.29 -3.85 6.15
CA ALA A 211 21.14 -2.96 6.38
C ALA A 211 19.85 -3.55 5.78
N LEU A 212 19.89 -4.06 4.54
CA LEU A 212 18.75 -4.67 3.87
C LEU A 212 18.21 -5.85 4.68
N ARG A 213 19.07 -6.79 5.10
CA ARG A 213 18.67 -7.95 5.91
C ARG A 213 18.06 -7.52 7.26
N ARG A 214 18.66 -6.53 7.93
CA ARG A 214 18.17 -6.00 9.20
C ARG A 214 16.82 -5.33 9.06
N HIS A 215 16.64 -4.44 8.07
CA HIS A 215 15.39 -3.73 7.85
C HIS A 215 14.29 -4.65 7.31
N ALA A 216 14.61 -5.64 6.46
CA ALA A 216 13.65 -6.65 6.02
C ALA A 216 13.11 -7.47 7.22
N ARG A 217 13.99 -7.87 8.16
CA ARG A 217 13.58 -8.54 9.39
C ARG A 217 12.70 -7.65 10.28
N PHE A 218 13.06 -6.36 10.42
CA PHE A 218 12.25 -5.38 11.14
C PHE A 218 10.86 -5.24 10.51
N GLN A 219 10.78 -5.12 9.19
CA GLN A 219 9.51 -5.03 8.46
C GLN A 219 8.64 -6.28 8.68
N LYS A 220 9.23 -7.48 8.65
CA LYS A 220 8.50 -8.71 8.94
C LYS A 220 7.82 -8.66 10.32
N TYR A 221 8.54 -8.24 11.35
CA TYR A 221 7.97 -8.10 12.70
C TYR A 221 6.93 -6.96 12.78
N LEU A 222 7.18 -5.84 12.10
CA LEU A 222 6.25 -4.72 12.06
C LEU A 222 4.93 -5.13 11.41
N TRP A 223 4.96 -5.82 10.27
CA TRP A 223 3.76 -6.32 9.62
C TRP A 223 3.02 -7.36 10.47
N SER A 224 3.74 -8.24 11.16
CA SER A 224 3.11 -9.16 12.12
C SER A 224 2.39 -8.43 13.26
N MET A 225 2.86 -7.24 13.66
CA MET A 225 2.18 -6.41 14.66
C MET A 225 0.87 -5.82 14.14
N TYR A 226 0.80 -5.52 12.84
CA TYR A 226 -0.39 -4.95 12.17
C TYR A 226 -1.13 -5.97 11.32
N GLU A 227 -0.95 -7.25 11.61
CA GLU A 227 -1.69 -8.30 10.92
C GLU A 227 -3.20 -8.16 11.19
N ALA A 228 -3.97 -8.10 10.11
CA ALA A 228 -5.40 -7.89 10.12
C ALA A 228 -6.04 -8.54 8.89
N PRO A 229 -7.35 -8.82 8.91
CA PRO A 229 -8.04 -9.23 7.70
C PRO A 229 -7.93 -8.16 6.62
N VAL A 230 -7.67 -8.59 5.39
CA VAL A 230 -7.69 -7.69 4.23
C VAL A 230 -9.14 -7.28 3.97
N LEU A 231 -9.45 -6.01 4.22
CA LEU A 231 -10.78 -5.47 3.99
C LEU A 231 -10.95 -5.12 2.50
N THR A 232 -11.62 -5.97 1.75
CA THR A 232 -11.91 -5.73 0.33
C THR A 232 -13.31 -5.17 0.13
N LEU A 233 -14.34 -5.94 0.52
CA LEU A 233 -15.75 -5.58 0.32
C LEU A 233 -16.62 -5.79 1.57
N GLN A 234 -16.03 -6.20 2.71
CA GLN A 234 -16.78 -6.56 3.91
C GLN A 234 -17.61 -5.41 4.50
N LEU A 235 -17.22 -4.18 4.22
CA LEU A 235 -17.89 -2.95 4.68
C LEU A 235 -18.60 -2.22 3.52
N ALA A 236 -18.57 -2.77 2.31
CA ALA A 236 -19.19 -2.14 1.14
C ALA A 236 -20.70 -2.38 1.13
N LEU A 237 -21.44 -1.36 0.71
CA LEU A 237 -22.86 -1.41 0.40
C LEU A 237 -23.03 -1.48 -1.12
N GLN A 238 -24.24 -1.79 -1.58
CA GLN A 238 -24.55 -1.96 -3.00
C GLN A 238 -24.25 -0.71 -3.85
N ASP A 239 -24.39 0.47 -3.28
CA ASP A 239 -24.11 1.77 -3.89
C ASP A 239 -22.66 2.26 -3.68
N THR A 240 -21.82 1.47 -2.99
CA THR A 240 -20.41 1.81 -2.79
C THR A 240 -19.68 1.84 -4.12
N LEU A 241 -19.02 2.97 -4.43
CA LEU A 241 -18.22 3.13 -5.64
C LEU A 241 -16.93 2.30 -5.55
N VAL A 242 -16.82 1.26 -6.34
CA VAL A 242 -15.61 0.45 -6.52
C VAL A 242 -14.67 1.11 -7.51
N CYS A 243 -15.18 1.60 -8.64
CA CYS A 243 -14.40 2.37 -9.59
C CYS A 243 -14.86 3.83 -9.61
N ARG A 244 -14.08 4.73 -8.97
CA ARG A 244 -14.41 6.17 -8.89
C ARG A 244 -14.27 6.88 -10.25
N CYS A 245 -13.38 6.42 -11.12
CA CYS A 245 -13.13 7.06 -12.40
C CYS A 245 -14.30 6.87 -13.39
N GLU A 246 -14.95 5.71 -13.32
CA GLU A 246 -16.07 5.32 -14.19
C GLU A 246 -17.40 5.23 -13.43
N THR A 247 -17.41 5.64 -12.14
CA THR A 247 -18.60 5.63 -11.27
C THR A 247 -19.31 4.27 -11.16
N VAL A 248 -18.52 3.16 -11.21
CA VAL A 248 -19.07 1.80 -11.13
C VAL A 248 -19.22 1.41 -9.66
N THR A 249 -20.42 0.99 -9.28
CA THR A 249 -20.77 0.54 -7.93
C THR A 249 -20.52 -0.96 -7.73
N LEU A 250 -20.64 -1.41 -6.48
CA LEU A 250 -20.61 -2.85 -6.18
C LEU A 250 -21.76 -3.59 -6.88
N ARG A 251 -22.96 -3.01 -6.89
CA ARG A 251 -24.13 -3.57 -7.58
C ARG A 251 -23.85 -3.82 -9.07
N ASP A 252 -23.21 -2.87 -9.75
CA ASP A 252 -22.90 -3.00 -11.18
C ASP A 252 -21.93 -4.16 -11.44
N LEU A 253 -21.00 -4.39 -10.51
CA LEU A 253 -20.07 -5.53 -10.59
C LEU A 253 -20.77 -6.87 -10.33
N GLU A 254 -21.68 -6.92 -9.36
CA GLU A 254 -22.44 -8.13 -9.03
C GLU A 254 -23.34 -8.56 -10.19
N ILE A 255 -24.00 -7.64 -10.87
CA ILE A 255 -24.76 -7.93 -12.10
C ILE A 255 -23.87 -8.59 -13.17
N GLY A 256 -22.64 -8.10 -13.32
CA GLY A 256 -21.66 -8.71 -14.23
C GLY A 256 -21.28 -10.12 -13.81
N ILE A 257 -21.13 -10.38 -12.52
CA ILE A 257 -20.79 -11.69 -11.96
C ILE A 257 -21.94 -12.69 -12.13
N ASP A 258 -23.17 -12.27 -11.88
CA ASP A 258 -24.36 -13.11 -12.09
C ASP A 258 -24.52 -13.56 -13.55
N SER A 259 -23.85 -12.84 -14.48
CA SER A 259 -23.75 -13.19 -15.90
C SER A 259 -22.58 -14.16 -16.21
N GLU A 260 -22.07 -14.91 -15.22
CA GLU A 260 -20.96 -15.87 -15.32
C GLU A 260 -19.59 -15.25 -15.72
N LEU A 261 -19.38 -13.96 -15.47
CA LEU A 261 -18.14 -13.27 -15.78
C LEU A 261 -17.16 -13.35 -14.59
N HIS A 262 -16.37 -14.42 -14.54
CA HIS A 262 -15.52 -14.75 -13.39
C HIS A 262 -14.07 -14.23 -13.49
N THR A 263 -13.78 -13.30 -14.40
CA THR A 263 -12.44 -12.68 -14.49
C THR A 263 -12.51 -11.16 -14.39
N ALA A 264 -11.48 -10.54 -13.78
CA ALA A 264 -11.40 -9.08 -13.70
C ALA A 264 -11.43 -8.43 -15.11
N GLY A 265 -10.84 -9.07 -16.11
CA GLY A 265 -10.85 -8.60 -17.49
C GLY A 265 -12.23 -8.65 -18.15
N ALA A 266 -13.05 -9.67 -17.86
CA ALA A 266 -14.42 -9.75 -18.33
C ALA A 266 -15.30 -8.70 -17.67
N LEU A 267 -15.23 -8.57 -16.35
CA LEU A 267 -15.93 -7.53 -15.60
C LEU A 267 -15.57 -6.12 -16.09
N LYS A 268 -14.28 -5.86 -16.36
CA LYS A 268 -13.82 -4.60 -16.94
C LYS A 268 -14.53 -4.25 -18.25
N ARG A 269 -14.66 -5.24 -19.17
CA ARG A 269 -15.29 -5.01 -20.50
C ARG A 269 -16.79 -4.67 -20.40
N VAL A 270 -17.49 -5.30 -19.47
CA VAL A 270 -18.95 -5.10 -19.32
C VAL A 270 -19.27 -3.86 -18.51
N THR A 271 -18.56 -3.62 -17.41
CA THR A 271 -18.87 -2.54 -16.47
C THR A 271 -18.06 -1.26 -16.71
N ARG A 272 -17.02 -1.31 -17.56
CA ARG A 272 -16.01 -0.26 -17.75
C ARG A 272 -15.13 0.01 -16.52
N ALA A 273 -15.29 -0.73 -15.42
CA ALA A 273 -14.42 -0.58 -14.26
C ALA A 273 -12.95 -0.74 -14.65
N GLY A 274 -12.11 0.20 -14.24
CA GLY A 274 -10.68 0.22 -14.58
C GLY A 274 -10.32 0.82 -15.94
N MET A 275 -11.30 1.31 -16.73
CA MET A 275 -11.05 1.99 -18.01
C MET A 275 -10.73 3.48 -17.86
N GLY A 276 -11.00 4.06 -16.70
CA GLY A 276 -10.78 5.48 -16.46
C GLY A 276 -9.30 5.84 -16.31
N LYS A 277 -9.02 7.13 -16.12
CA LYS A 277 -7.68 7.73 -16.12
C LYS A 277 -6.65 7.11 -15.18
N CYS A 278 -7.07 6.45 -14.09
CA CYS A 278 -6.14 5.72 -13.18
C CYS A 278 -5.75 4.34 -13.71
N GLN A 279 -6.34 3.87 -14.81
CA GLN A 279 -6.08 2.57 -15.45
C GLN A 279 -6.19 1.37 -14.50
N GLY A 280 -7.20 1.42 -13.61
CA GLY A 280 -7.51 0.32 -12.69
C GLY A 280 -6.61 0.25 -11.45
N ARG A 281 -5.72 1.22 -11.23
CA ARG A 281 -4.76 1.19 -10.11
C ARG A 281 -5.43 0.92 -8.75
N TYR A 282 -6.64 1.44 -8.52
CA TYR A 282 -7.37 1.25 -7.27
C TYR A 282 -8.39 0.12 -7.31
N CYS A 283 -9.10 -0.06 -8.41
CA CYS A 283 -10.18 -1.06 -8.49
C CYS A 283 -9.70 -2.45 -8.94
N SER A 284 -8.56 -2.57 -9.64
CA SER A 284 -8.07 -3.86 -10.13
C SER A 284 -7.88 -4.91 -9.03
N PRO A 285 -7.27 -4.62 -7.87
CA PRO A 285 -7.14 -5.60 -6.80
C PRO A 285 -8.48 -6.02 -6.20
N ILE A 286 -9.43 -5.09 -6.10
CA ILE A 286 -10.79 -5.39 -5.62
C ILE A 286 -11.48 -6.33 -6.59
N MET A 287 -11.41 -6.05 -7.88
CA MET A 287 -12.00 -6.89 -8.92
C MET A 287 -11.34 -8.25 -9.03
N ALA A 288 -10.01 -8.33 -8.86
CA ALA A 288 -9.29 -9.61 -8.79
C ALA A 288 -9.74 -10.45 -7.58
N SER A 289 -9.89 -9.82 -6.41
CA SER A 289 -10.39 -10.49 -5.20
C SER A 289 -11.83 -10.97 -5.36
N LEU A 290 -12.68 -10.17 -5.97
CA LEU A 290 -14.07 -10.52 -6.25
C LEU A 290 -14.15 -11.70 -7.22
N ALA A 291 -13.43 -11.65 -8.34
CA ALA A 291 -13.35 -12.73 -9.32
C ALA A 291 -12.81 -14.03 -8.70
N ALA A 292 -11.76 -13.94 -7.87
CA ALA A 292 -11.21 -15.09 -7.15
C ALA A 292 -12.20 -15.73 -6.18
N THR A 293 -12.96 -14.90 -5.46
CA THR A 293 -14.01 -15.38 -4.55
C THR A 293 -15.09 -16.14 -5.28
N GLN A 294 -15.48 -15.70 -6.48
CA GLN A 294 -16.53 -16.34 -7.28
C GLN A 294 -16.03 -17.59 -8.01
N SER A 295 -14.82 -17.55 -8.56
CA SER A 295 -14.26 -18.72 -9.28
C SER A 295 -13.68 -19.78 -8.36
N GLY A 296 -13.39 -19.45 -7.09
CA GLY A 296 -12.66 -20.34 -6.17
C GLY A 296 -11.16 -20.49 -6.52
N LEU A 297 -10.65 -19.73 -7.49
CA LEU A 297 -9.24 -19.77 -7.90
C LEU A 297 -8.39 -18.83 -7.07
N PRO A 298 -7.12 -19.17 -6.80
CA PRO A 298 -6.19 -18.27 -6.11
C PRO A 298 -5.90 -17.04 -6.95
N ILE A 299 -5.59 -15.92 -6.28
CA ILE A 299 -5.11 -14.71 -6.96
C ILE A 299 -3.64 -14.93 -7.34
N ASP A 300 -3.32 -14.62 -8.59
CA ASP A 300 -1.97 -14.63 -9.18
C ASP A 300 -1.66 -13.30 -9.89
N GLU A 301 -0.53 -13.24 -10.58
CA GLU A 301 -0.10 -12.03 -11.31
C GLU A 301 -1.02 -11.66 -12.50
N PHE A 302 -1.82 -12.62 -12.99
CA PHE A 302 -2.74 -12.45 -14.14
C PHE A 302 -4.18 -12.17 -13.70
N SER A 303 -4.51 -12.31 -12.42
CA SER A 303 -5.86 -12.13 -11.90
C SER A 303 -6.35 -10.66 -11.96
N GLY A 304 -5.43 -9.70 -11.98
CA GLY A 304 -5.74 -8.28 -12.13
C GLY A 304 -5.72 -7.80 -13.59
N PHE A 305 -5.83 -6.48 -13.77
CA PHE A 305 -5.69 -5.92 -15.12
C PHE A 305 -4.24 -5.95 -15.59
N ALA A 306 -4.04 -6.36 -16.84
CA ALA A 306 -2.75 -6.21 -17.50
C ALA A 306 -2.43 -4.70 -17.64
N PRO A 307 -1.22 -4.26 -17.23
CA PRO A 307 -0.81 -2.89 -17.47
C PRO A 307 -0.65 -2.64 -18.97
N GLN A 308 -1.06 -1.46 -19.41
CA GLN A 308 -0.96 -1.05 -20.80
C GLN A 308 0.11 0.03 -20.95
N PRO A 309 0.78 0.17 -22.10
CA PRO A 309 1.59 1.33 -22.41
C PRO A 309 0.83 2.63 -22.14
N LEU A 310 1.54 3.67 -21.71
CA LEU A 310 1.00 4.88 -21.11
C LEU A 310 0.36 4.56 -19.75
N VAL A 311 1.17 3.97 -18.89
CA VAL A 311 0.78 3.58 -17.51
C VAL A 311 0.31 4.75 -16.62
N LYS A 312 0.48 5.99 -17.08
CA LYS A 312 -0.02 7.22 -16.42
C LYS A 312 -0.69 8.13 -17.44
N PRO A 313 -1.66 8.96 -17.04
CA PRO A 313 -2.22 10.01 -17.88
C PRO A 313 -1.10 10.89 -18.44
N THR A 314 -1.04 11.03 -19.76
CA THR A 314 -0.03 11.80 -20.48
C THR A 314 -0.75 12.71 -21.47
N GLU A 315 -0.29 13.94 -21.63
CA GLU A 315 -0.83 14.87 -22.60
C GLU A 315 -0.58 14.37 -24.03
N ILE A 316 -1.59 14.46 -24.89
CA ILE A 316 -1.49 14.03 -26.30
C ILE A 316 -0.34 14.78 -27.02
N SER A 317 -0.16 16.06 -26.70
CA SER A 317 0.95 16.87 -27.22
C SER A 317 2.32 16.26 -26.96
N THR A 318 2.55 15.68 -25.78
CA THR A 318 3.80 15.02 -25.39
C THR A 318 4.07 13.78 -26.27
N ILE A 319 3.01 13.07 -26.69
CA ILE A 319 3.13 11.86 -27.50
C ILE A 319 3.22 12.21 -28.99
N ALA A 320 2.48 13.22 -29.42
CA ALA A 320 2.39 13.64 -30.82
C ALA A 320 3.63 14.44 -31.30
N THR A 321 4.42 15.01 -30.40
CA THR A 321 5.62 15.72 -30.76
C THR A 321 6.73 14.71 -31.08
N PRO A 322 7.23 14.65 -32.35
CA PRO A 322 8.39 13.81 -32.65
C PRO A 322 9.56 14.25 -31.79
N GLN A 323 10.04 13.36 -30.92
CA GLN A 323 11.31 13.64 -30.25
C GLN A 323 12.41 13.62 -31.33
N PRO A 324 13.28 14.64 -31.40
CA PRO A 324 14.45 14.57 -32.24
C PRO A 324 15.23 13.30 -31.86
N PRO A 325 15.78 12.58 -32.85
CA PRO A 325 16.56 11.38 -32.57
C PRO A 325 17.61 11.74 -31.52
N ASN A 326 17.59 11.00 -30.40
CA ASN A 326 18.56 11.18 -29.33
C ASN A 326 19.95 11.04 -29.95
N GLU A 327 20.62 12.13 -30.20
CA GLU A 327 22.04 12.12 -30.50
C GLU A 327 22.72 11.53 -29.26
N ARG A 328 22.99 10.23 -29.35
CA ARG A 328 23.82 9.56 -28.36
C ARG A 328 25.17 10.26 -28.44
N HIS A 329 25.40 11.21 -27.54
CA HIS A 329 26.73 11.71 -27.28
C HIS A 329 27.60 10.56 -26.80
N CYS A 330 28.06 9.76 -27.73
CA CYS A 330 29.21 8.92 -27.58
C CYS A 330 30.42 9.82 -27.85
N SER A 331 30.70 10.78 -26.97
CA SER A 331 32.00 11.43 -26.95
C SER A 331 33.01 10.43 -26.43
N ARG A 332 33.66 9.76 -27.37
CA ARG A 332 34.96 9.10 -27.13
C ARG A 332 35.95 10.21 -26.77
N SER A 333 36.47 10.17 -25.57
CA SER A 333 37.83 10.61 -25.25
C SER A 333 38.26 9.90 -23.96
#